data_30d121a46ec3f6b6fc450859160c017f
#
_entry.id   30d121a46ec3f6b6fc450859160c017f
#
_cell.length_a   1.000
_cell.length_b   1.000
_cell.length_c   1.000
_cell.angle_alpha   90.00
_cell.angle_beta   90.00
_cell.angle_gamma   90.00
#
_symmetry.space_group_name_H-M   'P 1'
#
loop_
_entity.id
_entity.type
_entity.pdbx_description
1 polymer ?
#
loop_
_entity_poly.entity_id
_entity_poly.type
_entity_poly.pdbx_seq_one_letter_code
_entity_poly.pdbx_strand_id
1 'polypeptide(L)'
;MIKELFEKKFKREENIKKKKLKEILSIAEKIIIKSKNKTYKVHPINALIKALSDKAQQDFLFDLYSNEENSQLGGRLFKSIPAVEVNGESIGKIENNYKGKINIARDNIISGPWNKGRLINTIINIGEKCSWGEWKQDLNNHFINYYQPLNLYLVTNGNHSIACGILKH
;
A
#
# COMPACT_ATOMS: atom_id res chain seq x y z
N MET A 1 33.31 -14.49 -14.81
CA MET A 1 33.64 -13.47 -13.77
C MET A 1 32.52 -12.46 -13.54
N ILE A 2 32.16 -11.56 -14.50
CA ILE A 2 31.09 -10.53 -14.29
C ILE A 2 29.74 -11.20 -14.02
N LYS A 3 29.32 -12.20 -14.80
CA LYS A 3 28.06 -12.94 -14.63
C LYS A 3 27.94 -13.58 -13.24
N GLU A 4 29.01 -14.19 -12.76
CA GLU A 4 29.06 -14.82 -11.43
C GLU A 4 28.93 -13.80 -10.29
N LEU A 5 29.49 -12.61 -10.45
CA LEU A 5 29.35 -11.51 -9.50
C LEU A 5 27.90 -11.02 -9.43
N PHE A 6 27.22 -10.90 -10.57
CA PHE A 6 25.80 -10.53 -10.63
C PHE A 6 24.91 -11.60 -9.98
N GLU A 7 25.16 -12.88 -10.27
CA GLU A 7 24.41 -13.99 -9.65
C GLU A 7 24.59 -14.04 -8.12
N LYS A 8 25.83 -13.82 -7.63
CA LYS A 8 26.11 -13.74 -6.19
C LYS A 8 25.40 -12.56 -5.54
N LYS A 9 25.42 -11.38 -6.18
CA LYS A 9 24.72 -10.19 -5.68
C LYS A 9 23.21 -10.44 -5.61
N PHE A 10 22.62 -10.97 -6.67
CA PHE A 10 21.18 -11.28 -6.73
C PHE A 10 20.75 -12.29 -5.65
N LYS A 11 21.48 -13.40 -5.48
CA LYS A 11 21.23 -14.37 -4.41
C LYS A 11 21.35 -13.76 -3.01
N ARG A 12 22.31 -12.85 -2.81
CA ARG A 12 22.45 -12.13 -1.53
C ARG A 12 21.25 -11.24 -1.23
N GLU A 13 20.78 -10.48 -2.19
CA GLU A 13 19.59 -9.62 -2.05
C GLU A 13 18.33 -10.43 -1.79
N GLU A 14 18.14 -11.54 -2.48
CA GLU A 14 17.02 -12.47 -2.27
C GLU A 14 17.06 -13.07 -0.85
N ASN A 15 18.21 -13.48 -0.36
CA ASN A 15 18.36 -14.00 1.00
C ASN A 15 18.04 -12.95 2.07
N ILE A 16 18.45 -11.68 1.86
CA ILE A 16 18.11 -10.57 2.75
C ILE A 16 16.59 -10.36 2.79
N LYS A 17 15.92 -10.36 1.63
CA LYS A 17 14.46 -10.23 1.53
C LYS A 17 13.74 -11.38 2.25
N LYS A 18 14.18 -12.62 2.04
CA LYS A 18 13.64 -13.82 2.73
C LYS A 18 13.82 -13.74 4.25
N LYS A 19 14.98 -13.27 4.72
CA LYS A 19 15.23 -13.07 6.16
C LYS A 19 14.29 -12.05 6.75
N LYS A 20 14.16 -10.87 6.13
CA LYS A 20 13.23 -9.82 6.56
C LYS A 20 11.78 -10.31 6.61
N LEU A 21 11.33 -11.04 5.59
CA LEU A 21 9.98 -11.62 5.57
C LEU A 21 9.77 -12.57 6.76
N LYS A 22 10.71 -13.46 7.05
CA LYS A 22 10.63 -14.37 8.21
C LYS A 22 10.54 -13.60 9.53
N GLU A 23 11.29 -12.52 9.69
CA GLU A 23 11.24 -11.65 10.87
C GLU A 23 9.86 -11.00 11.03
N ILE A 24 9.28 -10.46 9.95
CA ILE A 24 7.94 -9.89 9.96
C ILE A 24 6.88 -10.93 10.31
N LEU A 25 6.94 -12.12 9.71
CA LEU A 25 6.03 -13.22 10.01
C LEU A 25 6.14 -13.65 11.49
N SER A 26 7.35 -13.73 12.04
CA SER A 26 7.55 -14.03 13.47
C SER A 26 6.93 -12.98 14.39
N ILE A 27 6.99 -11.68 14.00
CA ILE A 27 6.33 -10.61 14.75
C ILE A 27 4.80 -10.78 14.67
N ALA A 28 4.27 -11.06 13.48
CA ALA A 28 2.83 -11.27 13.27
C ALA A 28 2.32 -12.45 14.13
N GLU A 29 3.02 -13.58 14.11
CA GLU A 29 2.70 -14.76 14.95
C GLU A 29 2.68 -14.42 16.44
N LYS A 30 3.70 -13.70 16.94
CA LYS A 30 3.76 -13.26 18.33
C LYS A 30 2.58 -12.37 18.72
N ILE A 31 2.19 -11.45 17.84
CA ILE A 31 1.02 -10.58 18.05
C ILE A 31 -0.25 -11.44 18.13
N ILE A 32 -0.46 -12.34 17.18
CA ILE A 32 -1.65 -13.20 17.12
C ILE A 32 -1.74 -14.08 18.36
N ILE A 33 -0.65 -14.77 18.73
CA ILE A 33 -0.62 -15.67 19.90
C ILE A 33 -0.93 -14.90 21.19
N LYS A 34 -0.29 -13.75 21.40
CA LYS A 34 -0.48 -12.95 22.62
C LYS A 34 -1.85 -12.27 22.69
N SER A 35 -2.55 -12.12 21.60
CA SER A 35 -3.88 -11.51 21.51
C SER A 35 -5.04 -12.50 21.53
N LYS A 36 -4.77 -13.81 21.36
CA LYS A 36 -5.78 -14.87 21.13
C LYS A 36 -6.95 -14.90 22.13
N ASN A 37 -6.69 -14.57 23.40
CA ASN A 37 -7.70 -14.65 24.47
C ASN A 37 -8.21 -13.28 24.95
N LYS A 38 -8.07 -12.25 24.12
CA LYS A 38 -8.46 -10.88 24.47
C LYS A 38 -9.43 -10.34 23.44
N THR A 39 -10.40 -9.55 23.91
CA THR A 39 -11.33 -8.84 23.02
C THR A 39 -10.76 -7.46 22.69
N TYR A 40 -10.74 -7.13 21.42
CA TYR A 40 -10.26 -5.83 20.93
C TYR A 40 -11.31 -5.18 20.04
N LYS A 41 -11.43 -3.86 20.11
CA LYS A 41 -12.19 -3.10 19.12
C LYS A 41 -11.54 -3.17 17.74
N VAL A 42 -10.20 -3.12 17.72
CA VAL A 42 -9.35 -3.30 16.52
C VAL A 42 -8.24 -4.24 16.91
N HIS A 43 -8.08 -5.34 16.19
CA HIS A 43 -7.05 -6.33 16.51
C HIS A 43 -5.64 -5.75 16.38
N PRO A 44 -4.70 -6.02 17.33
CA PRO A 44 -3.35 -5.44 17.32
C PRO A 44 -2.55 -5.70 16.04
N ILE A 45 -2.85 -6.77 15.29
CA ILE A 45 -2.23 -7.07 13.99
C ILE A 45 -2.39 -5.93 12.98
N ASN A 46 -3.46 -5.12 13.11
CA ASN A 46 -3.70 -3.98 12.24
C ASN A 46 -2.59 -2.92 12.34
N ALA A 47 -1.93 -2.79 13.49
CA ALA A 47 -0.78 -1.89 13.63
C ALA A 47 0.41 -2.35 12.77
N LEU A 48 0.65 -3.66 12.67
CA LEU A 48 1.68 -4.20 11.79
C LEU A 48 1.30 -4.01 10.32
N ILE A 49 0.04 -4.27 9.96
CA ILE A 49 -0.46 -4.06 8.59
C ILE A 49 -0.34 -2.58 8.22
N LYS A 50 -0.69 -1.66 9.13
CA LYS A 50 -0.53 -0.21 8.93
C LYS A 50 0.94 0.15 8.66
N ALA A 51 1.87 -0.31 9.49
CA ALA A 51 3.29 -0.04 9.30
C ALA A 51 3.82 -0.56 7.96
N LEU A 52 3.37 -1.75 7.51
CA LEU A 52 3.75 -2.33 6.23
C LEU A 52 3.13 -1.56 5.04
N SER A 53 1.87 -1.14 5.14
CA SER A 53 1.22 -0.35 4.09
C SER A 53 1.83 1.04 3.97
N ASP A 54 2.15 1.70 5.07
CA ASP A 54 2.84 3.00 5.08
C ASP A 54 4.24 2.88 4.45
N LYS A 55 4.97 1.82 4.80
CA LYS A 55 6.27 1.56 4.18
C LYS A 55 6.14 1.32 2.67
N ALA A 56 5.17 0.53 2.23
CA ALA A 56 4.92 0.31 0.81
C ALA A 56 4.55 1.63 0.10
N GLN A 57 3.69 2.45 0.70
CA GLN A 57 3.33 3.76 0.18
C GLN A 57 4.54 4.67 0.03
N GLN A 58 5.43 4.71 1.02
CA GLN A 58 6.67 5.47 0.95
C GLN A 58 7.59 4.97 -0.16
N ASP A 59 7.77 3.65 -0.29
CA ASP A 59 8.62 3.06 -1.32
C ASP A 59 8.13 3.43 -2.73
N PHE A 60 6.82 3.44 -2.97
CA PHE A 60 6.24 3.90 -4.24
C PHE A 60 6.55 5.37 -4.54
N LEU A 61 6.46 6.23 -3.53
CA LEU A 61 6.76 7.65 -3.69
C LEU A 61 8.25 7.88 -3.96
N PHE A 62 9.13 7.21 -3.21
CA PHE A 62 10.57 7.30 -3.42
C PHE A 62 11.00 6.76 -4.79
N ASP A 63 10.42 5.63 -5.22
CA ASP A 63 10.66 5.09 -6.56
C ASP A 63 10.25 6.11 -7.64
N LEU A 64 9.09 6.72 -7.50
CA LEU A 64 8.60 7.72 -8.44
C LEU A 64 9.48 8.98 -8.48
N TYR A 65 9.99 9.44 -7.32
CA TYR A 65 10.87 10.60 -7.26
C TYR A 65 12.28 10.32 -7.79
N SER A 66 12.78 9.10 -7.59
CA SER A 66 14.14 8.69 -7.95
C SER A 66 14.31 8.36 -9.43
N ASN A 67 13.22 7.99 -10.12
CA ASN A 67 13.24 7.64 -11.53
C ASN A 67 12.89 8.85 -12.40
N GLU A 68 13.60 9.01 -13.53
CA GLU A 68 13.32 10.07 -14.51
C GLU A 68 12.03 9.79 -15.29
N GLU A 69 11.66 8.50 -15.43
CA GLU A 69 10.49 8.03 -16.15
C GLU A 69 9.35 7.64 -15.19
N ASN A 70 8.20 7.31 -15.76
CA ASN A 70 7.03 6.86 -15.01
C ASN A 70 7.33 5.58 -14.23
N SER A 71 6.98 5.53 -12.95
CA SER A 71 7.11 4.32 -12.15
C SER A 71 6.20 3.21 -12.68
N GLN A 72 6.81 2.06 -13.00
CA GLN A 72 6.06 0.87 -13.40
C GLN A 72 5.52 0.08 -12.19
N LEU A 73 6.02 0.36 -10.97
CA LEU A 73 5.66 -0.36 -9.75
C LEU A 73 4.17 -0.21 -9.41
N GLY A 74 3.64 1.01 -9.41
CA GLY A 74 2.24 1.27 -9.08
C GLY A 74 1.26 0.52 -9.97
N GLY A 75 1.51 0.46 -11.28
CA GLY A 75 0.64 -0.25 -12.23
C GLY A 75 0.74 -1.78 -12.16
N ARG A 76 1.85 -2.34 -11.69
CA ARG A 76 2.08 -3.78 -11.63
C ARG A 76 1.55 -4.42 -10.35
N LEU A 77 1.65 -3.74 -9.21
CA LEU A 77 1.27 -4.30 -7.92
C LEU A 77 -0.22 -4.63 -7.86
N PHE A 78 -1.05 -3.79 -8.46
CA PHE A 78 -2.51 -3.95 -8.42
C PHE A 78 -3.04 -4.95 -9.45
N LYS A 79 -2.23 -5.35 -10.44
CA LYS A 79 -2.62 -6.38 -11.42
C LYS A 79 -2.33 -7.81 -10.94
N SER A 80 -1.55 -7.96 -9.89
CA SER A 80 -0.98 -9.26 -9.50
C SER A 80 -1.15 -9.61 -8.03
N ILE A 81 -2.13 -9.03 -7.31
CA ILE A 81 -2.49 -9.59 -6.01
C ILE A 81 -3.31 -10.85 -6.31
N PRO A 82 -2.71 -12.04 -6.22
CA PRO A 82 -3.44 -13.27 -6.46
C PRO A 82 -4.52 -13.40 -5.38
N ALA A 83 -5.66 -13.94 -5.74
CA ALA A 83 -6.56 -14.50 -4.77
C ALA A 83 -5.75 -15.54 -3.97
N VAL A 84 -5.51 -15.26 -2.70
CA VAL A 84 -4.80 -16.21 -1.84
C VAL A 84 -5.83 -17.22 -1.35
N GLU A 85 -5.71 -18.45 -1.78
CA GLU A 85 -6.51 -19.54 -1.21
C GLU A 85 -5.84 -20.05 0.07
N VAL A 86 -6.56 -20.00 1.17
CA VAL A 86 -6.17 -20.62 2.43
C VAL A 86 -7.26 -21.62 2.80
N ASN A 87 -6.90 -22.88 2.94
CA ASN A 87 -7.82 -23.98 3.26
C ASN A 87 -9.02 -24.13 2.29
N GLY A 88 -8.82 -23.84 1.00
CA GLY A 88 -9.86 -23.89 -0.02
C GLY A 88 -10.83 -22.70 -0.03
N GLU A 89 -10.62 -21.71 0.82
CA GLU A 89 -11.34 -20.45 0.77
C GLU A 89 -10.48 -19.37 0.10
N SER A 90 -11.04 -18.71 -0.90
CA SER A 90 -10.39 -17.56 -1.55
C SER A 90 -10.33 -16.40 -0.57
N ILE A 91 -9.15 -16.13 -0.02
CA ILE A 91 -8.89 -14.94 0.79
C ILE A 91 -8.62 -13.80 -0.19
N GLY A 92 -9.57 -12.94 -0.33
CA GLY A 92 -9.44 -11.79 -1.25
C GLY A 92 -10.76 -11.49 -1.94
N LYS A 93 -11.89 -11.84 -1.32
CA LYS A 93 -13.17 -11.33 -1.78
C LYS A 93 -13.12 -9.81 -1.70
N ILE A 94 -12.92 -9.18 -2.86
CA ILE A 94 -13.12 -7.76 -3.04
C ILE A 94 -14.60 -7.53 -2.80
N GLU A 95 -14.96 -6.93 -1.69
CA GLU A 95 -16.32 -6.43 -1.52
C GLU A 95 -16.47 -5.18 -2.39
N ASN A 96 -16.96 -5.37 -3.60
CA ASN A 96 -17.27 -4.29 -4.55
C ASN A 96 -18.34 -3.31 -4.05
N ASN A 97 -18.92 -3.54 -2.87
CA ASN A 97 -20.03 -2.77 -2.31
C ASN A 97 -19.73 -2.22 -0.89
N TYR A 98 -18.46 -2.05 -0.53
CA TYR A 98 -18.14 -1.44 0.76
C TYR A 98 -18.61 0.02 0.78
N LYS A 99 -19.63 0.31 1.61
CA LYS A 99 -20.20 1.65 1.81
C LYS A 99 -19.60 2.38 3.02
N GLY A 100 -18.46 1.95 3.50
CA GLY A 100 -17.77 2.54 4.64
C GLY A 100 -17.09 3.87 4.31
N LYS A 101 -16.82 4.66 5.35
CA LYS A 101 -15.96 5.83 5.26
C LYS A 101 -14.52 5.40 5.48
N ILE A 102 -13.61 5.88 4.64
CA ILE A 102 -12.17 5.64 4.73
C ILE A 102 -11.51 6.91 5.24
N ASN A 103 -10.69 6.78 6.27
CA ASN A 103 -9.84 7.86 6.76
C ASN A 103 -8.45 7.73 6.13
N ILE A 104 -8.14 8.59 5.15
CA ILE A 104 -6.88 8.53 4.39
C ILE A 104 -5.62 8.70 5.25
N ALA A 105 -5.73 9.32 6.42
CA ALA A 105 -4.61 9.50 7.35
C ALA A 105 -4.38 8.29 8.28
N ARG A 106 -5.43 7.48 8.55
CA ARG A 106 -5.38 6.45 9.60
C ARG A 106 -5.53 5.03 9.07
N ASP A 107 -6.27 4.86 7.99
CA ASP A 107 -6.55 3.54 7.44
C ASP A 107 -5.36 3.00 6.64
N ASN A 108 -5.34 1.69 6.44
CA ASN A 108 -4.27 1.01 5.70
C ASN A 108 -4.49 1.19 4.20
N ILE A 109 -4.10 2.33 3.65
CA ILE A 109 -4.30 2.66 2.23
C ILE A 109 -2.97 2.58 1.50
N ILE A 110 -2.99 1.95 0.33
CA ILE A 110 -1.87 1.99 -0.61
C ILE A 110 -2.36 2.63 -1.91
N SER A 111 -1.71 3.73 -2.28
CA SER A 111 -1.90 4.43 -3.54
C SER A 111 -0.60 4.35 -4.34
N GLY A 112 -0.69 3.91 -5.59
CA GLY A 112 0.46 3.79 -6.49
C GLY A 112 0.47 4.87 -7.56
N PRO A 113 0.84 6.14 -7.25
CA PRO A 113 1.02 7.14 -8.27
C PRO A 113 2.13 6.71 -9.23
N TRP A 114 1.89 6.83 -10.52
CA TRP A 114 2.77 6.29 -11.56
C TRP A 114 3.42 7.35 -12.43
N ASN A 115 2.98 8.62 -12.33
CA ASN A 115 3.51 9.73 -13.10
C ASN A 115 3.96 10.86 -12.18
N LYS A 116 5.25 11.15 -12.20
CA LYS A 116 5.91 12.17 -11.36
C LYS A 116 5.33 13.56 -11.59
N GLY A 117 5.18 13.97 -12.85
CA GLY A 117 4.65 15.29 -13.19
C GLY A 117 3.23 15.49 -12.70
N ARG A 118 2.37 14.47 -12.86
CA ARG A 118 1.00 14.50 -12.32
C ARG A 118 0.97 14.59 -10.80
N LEU A 119 1.83 13.83 -10.10
CA LEU A 119 1.89 13.90 -8.64
C LEU A 119 2.32 15.29 -8.18
N ILE A 120 3.39 15.83 -8.75
CA ILE A 120 3.88 17.18 -8.45
C ILE A 120 2.77 18.23 -8.71
N ASN A 121 2.13 18.16 -9.89
CA ASN A 121 1.04 19.07 -10.22
C ASN A 121 -0.11 18.97 -9.22
N THR A 122 -0.47 17.77 -8.78
CA THR A 122 -1.51 17.54 -7.78
C THR A 122 -1.11 18.14 -6.41
N ILE A 123 0.14 17.94 -5.99
CA ILE A 123 0.66 18.50 -4.72
C ILE A 123 0.65 20.04 -4.73
N ILE A 124 0.97 20.66 -5.86
CA ILE A 124 1.00 22.12 -5.99
C ILE A 124 -0.42 22.71 -5.96
N ASN A 125 -1.37 22.03 -6.59
CA ASN A 125 -2.71 22.59 -6.83
C ASN A 125 -3.76 22.21 -5.77
N ILE A 126 -3.55 21.16 -4.97
CA ILE A 126 -4.45 20.77 -3.89
C ILE A 126 -3.91 21.30 -2.55
N GLY A 127 -4.75 21.99 -1.79
CA GLY A 127 -4.47 22.51 -0.46
C GLY A 127 -5.17 23.83 -0.18
N GLU A 128 -5.04 24.31 1.07
CA GLU A 128 -5.56 25.63 1.44
C GLU A 128 -4.94 26.71 0.55
N LYS A 129 -5.78 27.58 -0.02
CA LYS A 129 -5.40 28.66 -0.95
C LYS A 129 -4.73 28.20 -2.27
N CYS A 130 -4.72 26.89 -2.55
CA CYS A 130 -4.28 26.37 -3.85
C CYS A 130 -5.41 26.44 -4.89
N SER A 131 -5.04 26.35 -6.19
CA SER A 131 -5.98 26.57 -7.30
C SER A 131 -7.14 25.56 -7.36
N TRP A 132 -6.95 24.33 -6.85
CA TRP A 132 -8.00 23.31 -6.80
C TRP A 132 -8.67 23.21 -5.41
N GLY A 133 -8.26 24.06 -4.45
CA GLY A 133 -8.76 24.06 -3.08
C GLY A 133 -8.28 22.86 -2.27
N GLU A 134 -8.87 22.68 -1.09
CA GLU A 134 -8.54 21.55 -0.21
C GLU A 134 -8.88 20.21 -0.84
N TRP A 135 -8.17 19.17 -0.41
CA TRP A 135 -8.43 17.82 -0.86
C TRP A 135 -9.87 17.40 -0.55
N LYS A 136 -10.56 16.92 -1.57
CA LYS A 136 -11.92 16.39 -1.46
C LYS A 136 -12.02 15.07 -2.21
N GLN A 137 -12.88 14.18 -1.70
CA GLN A 137 -13.22 12.96 -2.42
C GLN A 137 -13.91 13.30 -3.75
N ASP A 138 -13.44 12.69 -4.82
CA ASP A 138 -14.06 12.70 -6.14
C ASP A 138 -14.68 11.33 -6.43
N LEU A 139 -16.00 11.25 -6.37
CA LEU A 139 -16.74 9.99 -6.54
C LEU A 139 -16.61 9.40 -7.95
N ASN A 140 -16.25 10.22 -8.94
CA ASN A 140 -16.08 9.79 -10.34
C ASN A 140 -14.65 9.31 -10.64
N ASN A 141 -13.70 9.58 -9.73
CA ASN A 141 -12.29 9.31 -9.97
C ASN A 141 -11.62 8.48 -8.87
N HIS A 142 -12.07 8.58 -7.62
CA HIS A 142 -11.46 7.86 -6.51
C HIS A 142 -12.11 6.48 -6.34
N PHE A 143 -11.48 5.45 -6.94
CA PHE A 143 -11.92 4.06 -6.78
C PHE A 143 -10.92 3.30 -5.92
N ILE A 144 -11.44 2.60 -4.91
CA ILE A 144 -10.66 1.91 -3.90
C ILE A 144 -11.25 0.52 -3.68
N ASN A 145 -10.41 -0.51 -3.75
CA ASN A 145 -10.76 -1.87 -3.40
C ASN A 145 -10.42 -2.15 -1.95
N TYR A 146 -11.35 -2.75 -1.23
CA TYR A 146 -11.16 -3.16 0.16
C TYR A 146 -10.92 -4.65 0.26
N TYR A 147 -9.81 -5.02 0.89
CA TYR A 147 -9.44 -6.39 1.21
C TYR A 147 -9.73 -6.65 2.68
N GLN A 148 -10.91 -7.15 2.98
CA GLN A 148 -11.44 -7.31 4.34
C GLN A 148 -10.51 -8.08 5.27
N PRO A 149 -9.95 -9.27 4.92
CA PRO A 149 -9.11 -10.02 5.85
C PRO A 149 -7.86 -9.26 6.31
N LEU A 150 -7.34 -8.36 5.47
CA LEU A 150 -6.15 -7.57 5.76
C LEU A 150 -6.48 -6.17 6.26
N ASN A 151 -7.76 -5.79 6.31
CA ASN A 151 -8.16 -4.40 6.54
C ASN A 151 -7.32 -3.41 5.70
N LEU A 152 -7.16 -3.74 4.41
CA LEU A 152 -6.29 -3.03 3.48
C LEU A 152 -7.10 -2.45 2.33
N TYR A 153 -6.84 -1.19 2.01
CA TYR A 153 -7.46 -0.44 0.93
C TYR A 153 -6.43 -0.21 -0.19
N LEU A 154 -6.76 -0.64 -1.39
CA LEU A 154 -5.92 -0.43 -2.58
C LEU A 154 -6.60 0.53 -3.55
N VAL A 155 -5.91 1.61 -3.88
CA VAL A 155 -6.43 2.60 -4.82
C VAL A 155 -6.27 2.09 -6.25
N THR A 156 -7.38 1.92 -6.94
CA THR A 156 -7.41 1.46 -8.34
C THR A 156 -7.53 2.61 -9.34
N ASN A 157 -8.10 3.75 -8.92
CA ASN A 157 -8.10 4.99 -9.69
C ASN A 157 -7.98 6.21 -8.77
N GLY A 158 -7.55 7.35 -9.30
CA GLY A 158 -7.32 8.56 -8.51
C GLY A 158 -6.02 8.53 -7.70
N ASN A 159 -5.08 7.67 -8.05
CA ASN A 159 -3.85 7.42 -7.31
C ASN A 159 -3.07 8.70 -6.94
N HIS A 160 -2.92 9.65 -7.87
CA HIS A 160 -2.16 10.88 -7.61
C HIS A 160 -2.86 11.78 -6.59
N SER A 161 -4.18 11.94 -6.70
CA SER A 161 -4.98 12.74 -5.78
C SER A 161 -5.04 12.13 -4.38
N ILE A 162 -5.25 10.81 -4.30
CA ILE A 162 -5.29 10.10 -3.01
C ILE A 162 -3.90 10.10 -2.35
N ALA A 163 -2.82 9.89 -3.13
CA ALA A 163 -1.46 10.02 -2.60
C ALA A 163 -1.19 11.43 -2.06
N CYS A 164 -1.64 12.46 -2.76
CA CYS A 164 -1.56 13.85 -2.27
C CYS A 164 -2.34 14.03 -0.96
N GLY A 165 -3.55 13.47 -0.87
CA GLY A 165 -4.34 13.48 0.35
C GLY A 165 -3.62 12.82 1.53
N ILE A 166 -3.01 11.65 1.31
CA ILE A 166 -2.21 10.95 2.33
C ILE A 166 -1.00 11.77 2.80
N LEU A 167 -0.35 12.48 1.88
CA LEU A 167 0.83 13.30 2.19
C LEU A 167 0.50 14.59 2.96
N LYS A 168 -0.72 15.09 2.85
CA LYS A 168 -1.12 16.40 3.43
C LYS A 168 -1.94 16.27 4.72
N HIS A 169 -2.28 15.06 5.14
CA HIS A 169 -3.00 14.75 6.37
C HIS A 169 -2.21 13.85 7.30
#